data_0bc13203e90ebe5b239b90737a33876c
#
_entry.id   0bc13203e90ebe5b239b90737a33876c
#
_cell.length_a   1.000
_cell.length_b   1.000
_cell.length_c   1.000
_cell.angle_alpha   90.00
_cell.angle_beta   90.00
_cell.angle_gamma   90.00
#
_symmetry.space_group_name_H-M   'P 1'
#
loop_
_entity.id
_entity.type
_entity.pdbx_description
1 polymer ?
#
loop_
_entity_poly.entity_id
_entity_poly.type
_entity_poly.pdbx_seq_one_letter_code
_entity_poly.pdbx_strand_id
1 'polypeptide(L)'
;MPLYTVSTGRSLSVPNRKALANLIMDVHCVITGAPKTFVNVMYCDNIPLEDGLQMNVLGAVRKGRTAEMNATLQNTLIDKITEMFNMSDLQLDLSLFEVPAQWVMEGGEILPEPGEEDQCEWLQKGHNA
;
A
#
# COMPACT_ATOMS: atom_id res chain seq x y z
N MET A 1 1.18 1.86 -8.86
CA MET A 1 1.56 2.43 -7.59
C MET A 1 0.33 2.98 -6.89
N PRO A 2 0.17 2.74 -5.60
CA PRO A 2 1.24 2.49 -4.64
C PRO A 2 1.76 1.05 -4.65
N LEU A 3 2.92 0.88 -4.04
CA LEU A 3 3.49 -0.43 -3.77
C LEU A 3 3.68 -0.58 -2.25
N TYR A 4 3.04 -1.57 -1.67
CA TYR A 4 3.23 -1.94 -0.29
C TYR A 4 4.06 -3.22 -0.24
N THR A 5 5.19 -3.14 0.43
CA THR A 5 6.09 -4.29 0.65
C THR A 5 5.91 -4.78 2.07
N VAL A 6 5.43 -6.00 2.21
CA VAL A 6 5.19 -6.65 3.50
C VAL A 6 6.30 -7.66 3.74
N SER A 7 7.09 -7.44 4.78
CA SER A 7 8.21 -8.30 5.15
C SER A 7 7.91 -9.00 6.45
N THR A 8 8.12 -10.32 6.49
CA THR A 8 7.88 -11.16 7.66
C THR A 8 9.04 -12.13 7.88
N GLY A 9 9.23 -12.56 9.12
CA GLY A 9 10.19 -13.62 9.45
C GLY A 9 9.70 -14.98 8.99
N ARG A 10 8.39 -15.22 9.08
CA ARG A 10 7.75 -16.46 8.63
C ARG A 10 6.80 -16.18 7.50
N SER A 11 6.66 -17.12 6.56
CA SER A 11 5.71 -16.98 5.45
C SER A 11 4.28 -16.90 5.95
N LEU A 12 3.53 -15.95 5.39
CA LEU A 12 2.08 -15.92 5.56
C LEU A 12 1.44 -16.97 4.64
N SER A 13 0.33 -17.55 5.09
CA SER A 13 -0.45 -18.47 4.26
C SER A 13 -1.06 -17.73 3.06
N VAL A 14 -1.44 -18.46 2.02
CA VAL A 14 -2.11 -17.87 0.86
C VAL A 14 -3.39 -17.12 1.28
N PRO A 15 -4.29 -17.68 2.11
CA PRO A 15 -5.46 -16.94 2.57
C PRO A 15 -5.11 -15.66 3.31
N ASN A 16 -4.08 -15.67 4.16
CA ASN A 16 -3.65 -14.48 4.90
C ASN A 16 -3.06 -13.43 3.97
N ARG A 17 -2.28 -13.83 2.98
CA ARG A 17 -1.76 -12.89 1.98
C ARG A 17 -2.88 -12.22 1.21
N LYS A 18 -3.89 -12.99 0.80
CA LYS A 18 -5.06 -12.42 0.10
C LYS A 18 -5.84 -11.47 0.98
N ALA A 19 -6.10 -11.85 2.22
CA ALA A 19 -6.85 -11.03 3.16
C ALA A 19 -6.12 -9.71 3.44
N LEU A 20 -4.82 -9.78 3.68
CA LEU A 20 -4.02 -8.58 3.96
C LEU A 20 -3.93 -7.67 2.73
N ALA A 21 -3.72 -8.23 1.55
CA ALA A 21 -3.66 -7.44 0.32
C ALA A 21 -4.98 -6.71 0.06
N ASN A 22 -6.11 -7.39 0.26
CA ASN A 22 -7.43 -6.77 0.11
C ASN A 22 -7.66 -5.68 1.15
N LEU A 23 -7.24 -5.90 2.39
CA LEU A 23 -7.34 -4.90 3.45
C LEU A 23 -6.55 -3.64 3.08
N ILE A 24 -5.30 -3.79 2.67
CA ILE A 24 -4.44 -2.66 2.29
C ILE A 24 -5.06 -1.91 1.11
N MET A 25 -5.49 -2.63 0.09
CA MET A 25 -6.13 -2.04 -1.09
C MET A 25 -7.37 -1.24 -0.71
N ASP A 26 -8.26 -1.83 0.09
CA ASP A 26 -9.51 -1.17 0.47
C ASP A 26 -9.26 0.08 1.31
N VAL A 27 -8.37 0.02 2.29
CA VAL A 27 -8.02 1.18 3.13
C VAL A 27 -7.41 2.28 2.26
N HIS A 28 -6.45 1.93 1.42
CA HIS A 28 -5.79 2.90 0.56
C HIS A 28 -6.78 3.60 -0.37
N CYS A 29 -7.62 2.84 -1.04
CA CYS A 29 -8.56 3.39 -2.03
C CYS A 29 -9.67 4.21 -1.38
N VAL A 30 -10.19 3.79 -0.23
CA VAL A 30 -11.22 4.54 0.49
C VAL A 30 -10.69 5.89 0.95
N ILE A 31 -9.48 5.93 1.49
CA ILE A 31 -8.91 7.17 2.04
C ILE A 31 -8.41 8.10 0.94
N THR A 32 -7.76 7.56 -0.09
CA THR A 32 -7.09 8.39 -1.11
C THR A 32 -7.93 8.64 -2.34
N GLY A 33 -8.93 7.80 -2.61
CA GLY A 33 -9.71 7.87 -3.86
C GLY A 33 -8.99 7.27 -5.07
N ALA A 34 -7.80 6.69 -4.88
CA ALA A 34 -7.06 6.09 -5.97
C ALA A 34 -7.79 4.85 -6.54
N PRO A 35 -7.62 4.55 -7.83
CA PRO A 35 -8.18 3.33 -8.42
C PRO A 35 -7.60 2.08 -7.79
N LYS A 36 -8.42 1.05 -7.59
CA LYS A 36 -7.99 -0.24 -7.03
C LYS A 36 -6.87 -0.88 -7.84
N THR A 37 -6.89 -0.69 -9.14
CA THR A 37 -5.89 -1.26 -10.06
C THR A 37 -4.49 -0.69 -9.84
N PHE A 38 -4.36 0.43 -9.13
CA PHE A 38 -3.06 1.03 -8.82
C PHE A 38 -2.35 0.31 -7.67
N VAL A 39 -3.10 -0.33 -6.77
CA VAL A 39 -2.54 -0.86 -5.53
C VAL A 39 -1.84 -2.19 -5.79
N ASN A 40 -0.57 -2.25 -5.43
CA ASN A 40 0.24 -3.44 -5.50
C ASN A 40 0.74 -3.81 -4.11
N VAL A 41 0.69 -5.08 -3.77
CA VAL A 41 1.21 -5.61 -2.51
C VAL A 41 2.17 -6.73 -2.82
N MET A 42 3.38 -6.62 -2.29
CA MET A 42 4.43 -7.63 -2.45
C MET A 42 4.81 -8.20 -1.10
N TYR A 43 5.01 -9.50 -1.04
CA TYR A 43 5.40 -10.19 0.19
C TYR A 43 6.83 -10.69 0.10
N CYS A 44 7.58 -10.44 1.18
CA CYS A 44 8.94 -10.97 1.35
C CYS A 44 8.96 -11.74 2.67
N ASP A 45 9.24 -13.03 2.62
CA ASP A 45 9.36 -13.84 3.82
C ASP A 45 10.82 -14.11 4.17
N ASN A 46 11.02 -14.77 5.30
CA ASN A 46 12.36 -15.12 5.79
C ASN A 46 13.28 -13.90 5.90
N ILE A 47 12.69 -12.76 6.29
CA ILE A 47 13.44 -11.51 6.48
C ILE A 47 13.79 -11.38 7.96
N PRO A 48 15.08 -11.15 8.31
CA PRO A 48 15.44 -10.89 9.70
C PRO A 48 14.89 -9.52 10.12
N LEU A 49 13.96 -9.53 11.07
CA LEU A 49 13.36 -8.33 11.65
C LEU A 49 13.99 -8.06 13.01
N GLU A 50 13.89 -6.80 13.48
CA GLU A 50 14.32 -6.45 14.82
C GLU A 50 13.52 -7.24 15.87
N ASP A 51 14.15 -7.46 17.03
CA ASP A 51 13.54 -8.21 18.13
C ASP A 51 12.18 -7.60 18.51
N GLY A 52 11.18 -8.46 18.60
CA GLY A 52 9.82 -8.07 18.94
C GLY A 52 8.94 -7.73 17.74
N LEU A 53 9.50 -7.49 16.57
CA LEU A 53 8.71 -7.23 15.37
C LEU A 53 8.26 -8.53 14.71
N GLN A 54 7.01 -8.58 14.31
CA GLN A 54 6.44 -9.69 13.54
C GLN A 54 6.27 -9.33 12.07
N MET A 55 6.13 -8.05 11.75
CA MET A 55 5.86 -7.59 10.41
C MET A 55 6.40 -6.18 10.19
N ASN A 56 6.97 -5.96 9.01
CA ASN A 56 7.32 -4.63 8.52
C ASN A 56 6.54 -4.37 7.24
N VAL A 57 5.89 -3.22 7.16
CA VAL A 57 5.17 -2.78 5.95
C VAL A 57 5.73 -1.44 5.52
N LEU A 58 6.22 -1.39 4.29
CA LEU A 58 6.73 -0.16 3.70
C LEU A 58 5.86 0.18 2.50
N GLY A 59 5.20 1.33 2.55
CA GLY A 59 4.33 1.79 1.48
C GLY A 59 4.95 2.93 0.68
N ALA A 60 5.21 2.71 -0.60
CA ALA A 60 5.58 3.76 -1.54
C ALA A 60 4.30 4.34 -2.13
N VAL A 61 3.99 5.59 -1.79
CA VAL A 61 2.74 6.25 -2.19
C VAL A 61 3.04 7.49 -3.03
N ARG A 62 2.07 7.88 -3.87
CA ARG A 62 2.25 9.07 -4.71
C ARG A 62 2.29 10.33 -3.83
N LYS A 63 3.27 11.18 -4.10
CA LYS A 63 3.34 12.51 -3.49
C LYS A 63 2.22 13.39 -4.00
N GLY A 64 1.79 14.36 -3.20
CA GLY A 64 0.77 15.33 -3.60
C GLY A 64 -0.47 15.33 -2.71
N ARG A 65 -0.53 14.43 -1.73
CA ARG A 65 -1.60 14.41 -0.73
C ARG A 65 -1.20 15.20 0.49
N THR A 66 -2.17 15.56 1.32
CA THR A 66 -1.90 16.30 2.55
C THR A 66 -1.22 15.42 3.60
N ALA A 67 -0.45 16.03 4.50
CA ALA A 67 0.14 15.33 5.63
C ALA A 67 -0.94 14.66 6.50
N GLU A 68 -2.09 15.32 6.64
CA GLU A 68 -3.23 14.80 7.39
C GLU A 68 -3.80 13.53 6.77
N MET A 69 -3.96 13.51 5.45
CA MET A 69 -4.43 12.31 4.73
C MET A 69 -3.44 11.16 4.90
N ASN A 70 -2.15 11.43 4.75
CA ASN A 70 -1.11 10.41 4.91
C ASN A 70 -1.07 9.86 6.34
N ALA A 71 -1.25 10.71 7.35
CA ALA A 71 -1.34 10.27 8.74
C ALA A 71 -2.56 9.37 8.97
N THR A 72 -3.71 9.74 8.42
CA THR A 72 -4.93 8.93 8.49
C THR A 72 -4.73 7.58 7.83
N LEU A 73 -4.10 7.55 6.65
CA LEU A 73 -3.80 6.33 5.93
C LEU A 73 -2.90 5.42 6.76
N GLN A 74 -1.80 5.95 7.29
CA GLN A 74 -0.84 5.20 8.10
C GLN A 74 -1.50 4.63 9.35
N ASN A 75 -2.21 5.47 10.11
CA ASN A 75 -2.85 5.06 11.36
C ASN A 75 -3.96 4.03 11.13
N THR A 76 -4.75 4.20 10.09
CA THR A 76 -5.81 3.25 9.75
C THR A 76 -5.23 1.89 9.36
N LEU A 77 -4.15 1.88 8.57
CA LEU A 77 -3.47 0.64 8.22
C LEU A 77 -2.91 -0.07 9.45
N ILE A 78 -2.25 0.67 10.36
CA ILE A 78 -1.72 0.10 11.59
C ILE A 78 -2.85 -0.55 12.41
N ASP A 79 -3.94 0.18 12.64
CA ASP A 79 -5.06 -0.31 13.43
C ASP A 79 -5.67 -1.57 12.84
N LYS A 80 -5.91 -1.56 11.55
CA LYS A 80 -6.58 -2.69 10.89
C LYS A 80 -5.70 -3.91 10.72
N ILE A 81 -4.42 -3.72 10.45
CA ILE A 81 -3.47 -4.84 10.33
C ILE A 81 -3.23 -5.49 11.69
N THR A 82 -3.02 -4.69 12.72
CA THR A 82 -2.82 -5.23 14.08
C THR A 82 -4.06 -5.96 14.57
N GLU A 83 -5.25 -5.46 14.27
CA GLU A 83 -6.50 -6.14 14.58
C GLU A 83 -6.62 -7.47 13.83
N MET A 84 -6.32 -7.48 12.53
CA MET A 84 -6.43 -8.68 11.69
C MET A 84 -5.55 -9.83 12.20
N PHE A 85 -4.32 -9.53 12.62
CA PHE A 85 -3.35 -10.53 13.05
C PHE A 85 -3.21 -10.66 14.58
N ASN A 86 -4.06 -9.97 15.32
CA ASN A 86 -4.02 -9.95 16.78
C ASN A 86 -2.61 -9.59 17.30
N MET A 87 -2.02 -8.54 16.72
CA MET A 87 -0.73 -8.00 17.11
C MET A 87 -0.89 -6.74 17.95
N SER A 88 0.12 -6.44 18.77
CA SER A 88 0.24 -5.13 19.40
C SER A 88 0.89 -4.15 18.41
N ASP A 89 0.74 -2.84 18.66
CA ASP A 89 1.35 -1.80 17.84
C ASP A 89 2.89 -1.90 17.83
N LEU A 90 3.48 -2.49 18.86
CA LEU A 90 4.92 -2.68 18.96
C LEU A 90 5.45 -3.81 18.08
N GLN A 91 4.58 -4.64 17.56
CA GLN A 91 4.94 -5.80 16.73
C GLN A 91 4.86 -5.53 15.24
N LEU A 92 4.31 -4.37 14.86
CA LEU A 92 4.20 -3.91 13.48
C LEU A 92 4.98 -2.63 13.30
N ASP A 93 5.88 -2.61 12.32
CA ASP A 93 6.52 -1.40 11.85
C ASP A 93 5.94 -1.05 10.49
N LEU A 94 5.21 0.05 10.39
CA LEU A 94 4.59 0.48 9.15
C LEU A 94 4.95 1.93 8.88
N SER A 95 5.51 2.18 7.71
CA SER A 95 5.86 3.52 7.28
C SER A 95 5.46 3.74 5.83
N LEU A 96 5.20 5.00 5.50
CA LEU A 96 4.89 5.45 4.15
C LEU A 96 5.99 6.40 3.70
N PHE A 97 6.38 6.33 2.43
CA PHE A 97 7.22 7.35 1.83
C PHE A 97 6.61 7.81 0.51
N GLU A 98 6.78 9.09 0.24
CA GLU A 98 6.17 9.73 -0.91
C GLU A 98 7.10 9.70 -2.11
N VAL A 99 6.53 9.36 -3.28
CA VAL A 99 7.24 9.35 -4.56
C VAL A 99 6.48 10.23 -5.54
N PRO A 100 7.14 11.20 -6.20
CA PRO A 100 6.46 11.98 -7.23
C PRO A 100 5.86 11.06 -8.30
N ALA A 101 4.60 11.29 -8.67
CA ALA A 101 3.92 10.44 -9.64
C ALA A 101 4.66 10.34 -10.96
N GLN A 102 5.21 11.45 -11.44
CA GLN A 102 5.96 11.50 -12.68
C GLN A 102 7.28 10.72 -12.68
N TRP A 103 7.72 10.23 -11.51
CA TRP A 103 8.89 9.35 -11.40
C TRP A 103 8.51 7.88 -11.57
N VAL A 104 7.21 7.58 -11.65
CA VAL A 104 6.70 6.21 -11.73
C VAL A 104 6.11 5.96 -13.10
N MET A 105 6.51 4.87 -13.71
CA MET A 105 5.94 4.42 -14.97
C MET A 105 5.30 3.06 -14.79
N GLU A 106 4.07 2.93 -15.26
CA GLU A 106 3.34 1.67 -15.25
C GLU A 106 2.97 1.31 -16.68
N GLY A 107 3.42 0.14 -17.14
CA GLY A 107 3.20 -0.28 -18.53
C GLY A 107 3.80 0.67 -19.56
N GLY A 108 4.87 1.40 -19.20
CA GLY A 108 5.50 2.37 -20.07
C GLY A 108 4.85 3.75 -20.05
N GLU A 109 3.81 3.94 -19.23
CA GLU A 109 3.08 5.22 -19.13
C GLU A 109 3.40 5.90 -17.80
N ILE A 110 3.48 7.23 -17.83
CA ILE A 110 3.73 8.02 -16.62
C ILE A 110 2.46 8.06 -15.77
N LEU A 111 2.62 7.80 -14.48
CA LEU A 111 1.52 7.79 -13.54
C LEU A 111 0.95 9.22 -13.37
N PRO A 112 -0.38 9.40 -13.35
CA PRO A 112 -0.98 10.72 -13.14
C PRO A 112 -0.82 11.18 -11.70
N GLU A 113 -0.89 12.51 -11.51
CA GLU A 113 -0.94 13.08 -10.16
C GLU A 113 -2.21 12.64 -9.43
N PRO A 114 -2.19 12.54 -8.09
CA PRO A 114 -3.38 12.21 -7.33
C PRO A 114 -4.54 13.17 -7.64
N GLY A 115 -5.71 12.60 -7.93
CA GLY A 115 -6.89 13.35 -8.29
C GLY A 115 -7.05 13.64 -9.78
N GLU A 116 -6.07 13.29 -10.60
CA GLU A 116 -6.08 13.54 -12.05
C GLU A 116 -6.27 12.28 -12.88
N GLU A 117 -6.68 11.18 -12.26
CA GLU A 117 -6.85 9.89 -12.93
C GLU A 117 -7.87 9.98 -14.08
N ASP A 118 -8.93 10.76 -13.91
CA ASP A 118 -9.99 10.91 -14.91
C ASP A 118 -9.49 11.57 -16.20
N GLN A 119 -8.41 12.33 -16.13
CA GLN A 119 -7.81 13.01 -17.26
C GLN A 119 -6.77 12.17 -17.99
N CYS A 120 -6.51 10.96 -17.50
CA CYS A 120 -5.47 10.10 -18.01
C CYS A 120 -6.05 9.11 -19.01
N GLU A 121 -5.78 9.33 -20.32
CA GLU A 121 -6.36 8.52 -21.39
C GLU A 121 -5.99 7.05 -21.33
N TRP A 122 -4.75 6.73 -20.97
CA TRP A 122 -4.32 5.34 -20.95
C TRP A 122 -5.01 4.53 -19.84
N LEU A 123 -5.41 5.17 -18.72
CA LEU A 123 -6.20 4.53 -17.69
C LEU A 123 -7.62 4.22 -18.16
N GLN A 124 -8.22 5.14 -18.89
CA GLN A 124 -9.56 4.94 -19.46
C GLN A 124 -9.56 3.77 -20.45
N LYS A 125 -8.53 3.69 -21.29
CA LYS A 125 -8.36 2.57 -22.24
C LYS A 125 -8.10 1.25 -21.52
N GLY A 126 -7.33 1.27 -20.44
CA GLY A 126 -7.05 0.08 -19.64
C GLY A 126 -8.29 -0.54 -19.02
N HIS A 127 -9.27 0.27 -18.62
CA HIS A 127 -10.53 -0.20 -18.06
C HIS A 127 -11.45 -0.84 -19.09
N ASN A 128 -11.26 -0.55 -20.36
CA ASN A 128 -12.07 -1.05 -21.44
C ASN A 128 -11.44 -2.26 -22.18
N ALA A 129 -10.28 -2.68 -21.73
CA ALA A 129 -9.53 -3.77 -22.36
C ALA A 129 -9.99 -5.14 -21.87
#